data_08ab6ef102aba262ff2aa93c8d7f6f6e
#
_entry.id   08ab6ef102aba262ff2aa93c8d7f6f6e
#
_cell.length_a   1.000
_cell.length_b   1.000
_cell.length_c   1.000
_cell.angle_alpha   90.00
_cell.angle_beta   90.00
_cell.angle_gamma   90.00
#
_symmetry.space_group_name_H-M   'P 1'
#
loop_
_entity.id
_entity.type
_entity.pdbx_description
1 polymer ?
#
loop_
_entity_poly.entity_id
_entity_poly.type
_entity_poly.pdbx_seq_one_letter_code
_entity_poly.pdbx_strand_id
1 'polypeptide(L)'
;MNVQAIVKRMFHTKPSKIVGVDIGTGSIKMVQIETGSKPVVSCFAVAELPLELINNGFVRNSDAMISFIKGLVAKYDFNARHAVFTVGGRNAFVREIDMPEMPDEEMKQSVAWDSSQYVPYEADTYYVDSAKFGAYTNEGLQPVLLVASPKDVIDSLLEISDALAWHTIGIDIEVLSAYRTLPT
;
A
#
# COMPACT_ATOMS: atom_id res chain seq x y z
N MET A 1 3.71 8.55 12.55
CA MET A 1 3.38 9.60 11.54
C MET A 1 2.39 8.97 10.57
N ASN A 2 1.18 9.50 10.43
CA ASN A 2 0.10 8.86 9.67
C ASN A 2 0.37 9.04 8.16
N VAL A 3 0.60 7.94 7.42
CA VAL A 3 0.89 7.96 5.98
C VAL A 3 -0.25 8.62 5.18
N GLN A 4 -1.50 8.45 5.59
CA GLN A 4 -2.64 9.13 4.96
C GLN A 4 -2.67 10.65 5.20
N ALA A 5 -2.15 11.14 6.32
CA ALA A 5 -2.07 12.57 6.58
C ALA A 5 -1.08 13.29 5.65
N ILE A 6 -0.04 12.60 5.21
CA ILE A 6 0.91 13.12 4.22
C ILE A 6 0.23 13.22 2.85
N VAL A 7 -0.55 12.22 2.46
CA VAL A 7 -1.24 12.15 1.17
C VAL A 7 -2.33 13.21 1.04
N LYS A 8 -3.14 13.43 2.09
CA LYS A 8 -4.27 14.38 2.05
C LYS A 8 -3.83 15.85 1.97
N ARG A 9 -2.61 16.18 2.38
CA ARG A 9 -2.12 17.56 2.49
C ARG A 9 -1.38 18.09 1.24
N MET A 10 -0.98 17.21 0.31
CA MET A 10 -0.11 17.59 -0.82
C MET A 10 -0.82 17.81 -2.16
N PHE A 11 -2.07 17.39 -2.34
CA PHE A 11 -2.68 17.46 -3.67
C PHE A 11 -4.00 18.20 -3.70
N HIS A 12 -3.97 19.43 -4.20
CA HIS A 12 -5.15 20.19 -4.63
C HIS A 12 -5.66 19.71 -6.02
N THR A 13 -4.85 18.95 -6.75
CA THR A 13 -5.20 18.38 -8.06
C THR A 13 -4.89 16.89 -8.09
N LYS A 14 -5.82 16.08 -8.62
CA LYS A 14 -5.57 14.64 -8.83
C LYS A 14 -4.40 14.48 -9.81
N PRO A 15 -3.44 13.58 -9.53
CA PRO A 15 -2.33 13.32 -10.44
C PRO A 15 -2.87 12.82 -11.79
N SER A 16 -2.28 13.28 -12.88
CA SER A 16 -2.72 12.89 -14.23
C SER A 16 -2.32 11.47 -14.61
N LYS A 17 -1.26 10.95 -13.99
CA LYS A 17 -0.76 9.58 -14.19
C LYS A 17 -0.33 8.98 -12.86
N ILE A 18 -0.66 7.70 -12.68
CA ILE A 18 -0.29 6.92 -11.48
C ILE A 18 0.26 5.60 -11.95
N VAL A 19 1.36 5.15 -11.34
CA VAL A 19 1.85 3.78 -11.49
C VAL A 19 1.46 2.95 -10.28
N GLY A 20 0.78 1.83 -10.49
CA GLY A 20 0.56 0.79 -9.50
C GLY A 20 1.70 -0.23 -9.58
N VAL A 21 2.24 -0.61 -8.44
CA VAL A 21 3.38 -1.54 -8.33
C VAL A 21 3.06 -2.62 -7.31
N ASP A 22 3.10 -3.86 -7.76
CA ASP A 22 2.99 -5.06 -6.94
C ASP A 22 4.31 -5.84 -7.02
N ILE A 23 5.03 -5.89 -5.90
CA ILE A 23 6.28 -6.65 -5.77
C ILE A 23 5.95 -7.97 -5.05
N GLY A 24 5.66 -9.00 -5.83
CA GLY A 24 5.38 -10.34 -5.33
C GLY A 24 6.65 -11.14 -5.04
N THR A 25 6.49 -12.38 -4.61
CA THR A 25 7.61 -13.28 -4.26
C THR A 25 8.37 -13.82 -5.48
N GLY A 26 7.76 -13.88 -6.66
CA GLY A 26 8.37 -14.40 -7.88
C GLY A 26 8.22 -13.49 -9.09
N SER A 27 7.46 -12.42 -8.98
CA SER A 27 7.28 -11.48 -10.09
C SER A 27 6.92 -10.09 -9.59
N ILE A 28 7.31 -9.09 -10.35
CA ILE A 28 6.82 -7.72 -10.21
C ILE A 28 5.77 -7.45 -11.30
N LYS A 29 4.70 -6.78 -10.90
CA LYS A 29 3.67 -6.31 -11.81
C LYS A 29 3.56 -4.79 -11.68
N MET A 30 3.53 -4.12 -12.80
CA MET A 30 3.44 -2.67 -12.85
C MET A 30 2.37 -2.28 -13.87
N VAL A 31 1.55 -1.30 -13.52
CA VAL A 31 0.54 -0.74 -14.42
C VAL A 31 0.52 0.77 -14.30
N GLN A 32 0.53 1.48 -15.41
CA GLN A 32 0.35 2.93 -15.42
C GLN A 32 -1.04 3.28 -15.92
N ILE A 33 -1.72 4.12 -15.16
CA ILE A 33 -3.05 4.60 -15.46
C ILE A 33 -3.00 6.12 -15.66
N GLU A 34 -3.57 6.58 -16.77
CA GLU A 34 -3.91 7.99 -16.97
C GLU A 34 -5.26 8.25 -16.32
N THR A 35 -5.28 9.18 -15.37
CA THR A 35 -6.48 9.53 -14.63
C THR A 35 -7.28 10.57 -15.40
N GLY A 36 -8.60 10.44 -15.42
CA GLY A 36 -9.50 11.34 -16.12
C GLY A 36 -10.94 10.98 -15.80
N SER A 37 -11.87 11.42 -16.60
CA SER A 37 -13.28 11.04 -16.49
C SER A 37 -13.48 9.53 -16.71
N LYS A 38 -12.64 8.94 -17.57
CA LYS A 38 -12.50 7.50 -17.76
C LYS A 38 -11.02 7.16 -17.65
N PRO A 39 -10.59 6.43 -16.59
CA PRO A 39 -9.20 5.99 -16.46
C PRO A 39 -8.81 5.05 -17.59
N VAL A 40 -7.59 5.21 -18.11
CA VAL A 40 -7.06 4.39 -19.21
C VAL A 40 -5.71 3.81 -18.78
N VAL A 41 -5.52 2.51 -19.02
CA VAL A 41 -4.20 1.87 -18.89
C VAL A 41 -3.33 2.31 -20.06
N SER A 42 -2.24 3.03 -19.78
CA SER A 42 -1.31 3.51 -20.81
C SER A 42 -0.14 2.56 -21.06
N CYS A 43 0.35 1.89 -20.03
CA CYS A 43 1.32 0.80 -20.16
C CYS A 43 1.25 -0.16 -18.97
N PHE A 44 1.77 -1.36 -19.15
CA PHE A 44 1.92 -2.34 -18.07
C PHE A 44 3.15 -3.22 -18.31
N ALA A 45 3.66 -3.80 -17.23
CA ALA A 45 4.75 -4.77 -17.27
C ALA A 45 4.50 -5.88 -16.25
N VAL A 46 4.87 -7.10 -16.63
CA VAL A 46 5.01 -8.24 -15.74
C VAL A 46 6.40 -8.82 -15.99
N ALA A 47 7.20 -8.94 -14.94
CA ALA A 47 8.54 -9.48 -15.04
C ALA A 47 8.83 -10.45 -13.89
N GLU A 48 9.53 -11.54 -14.18
CA GLU A 48 10.04 -12.44 -13.15
C GLU A 48 11.09 -11.72 -12.31
N LEU A 49 11.02 -11.89 -11.00
CA LEU A 49 11.99 -11.35 -10.06
C LEU A 49 13.12 -12.37 -9.86
N PRO A 50 14.40 -11.96 -10.01
CA PRO A 50 15.52 -12.75 -9.58
C PRO A 50 15.39 -13.15 -8.10
N LEU A 51 15.63 -14.42 -7.78
CA LEU A 51 15.43 -14.98 -6.44
C LEU A 51 16.29 -14.28 -5.36
N GLU A 52 17.40 -13.68 -5.77
CA GLU A 52 18.29 -12.92 -4.91
C GLU A 52 17.73 -11.57 -4.46
N LEU A 53 16.74 -11.03 -5.15
CA LEU A 53 16.14 -9.71 -4.82
C LEU A 53 15.11 -9.77 -3.71
N ILE A 54 14.41 -10.90 -3.57
CA ILE A 54 13.31 -11.09 -2.63
C ILE A 54 13.54 -12.32 -1.75
N ASN A 55 13.25 -12.19 -0.47
CA ASN A 55 13.17 -13.31 0.46
C ASN A 55 11.93 -13.22 1.32
N ASN A 56 11.00 -14.16 1.19
CA ASN A 56 9.75 -14.18 1.95
C ASN A 56 8.94 -12.88 1.85
N GLY A 57 9.02 -12.17 0.71
CA GLY A 57 8.35 -10.90 0.50
C GLY A 57 9.13 -9.66 0.97
N PHE A 58 10.33 -9.84 1.55
CA PHE A 58 11.22 -8.75 1.92
C PHE A 58 12.24 -8.48 0.82
N VAL A 59 12.48 -7.21 0.50
CA VAL A 59 13.55 -6.80 -0.40
C VAL A 59 14.90 -7.07 0.27
N ARG A 60 15.74 -7.88 -0.37
CA ARG A 60 17.07 -8.24 0.14
C ARG A 60 18.16 -7.22 -0.18
N ASN A 61 18.03 -6.61 -1.33
CA ASN A 61 19.01 -5.67 -1.87
C ASN A 61 18.27 -4.55 -2.59
N SER A 62 18.10 -3.43 -1.89
CA SER A 62 17.40 -2.26 -2.41
C SER A 62 18.02 -1.73 -3.69
N ASP A 63 19.36 -1.61 -3.77
CA ASP A 63 20.04 -1.08 -4.95
C ASP A 63 19.82 -1.94 -6.19
N ALA A 64 19.91 -3.26 -6.04
CA ALA A 64 19.66 -4.20 -7.13
C ALA A 64 18.18 -4.18 -7.56
N MET A 65 17.24 -4.09 -6.61
CA MET A 65 15.80 -3.97 -6.88
C MET A 65 15.50 -2.64 -7.60
N ILE A 66 16.05 -1.53 -7.14
CA ILE A 66 15.91 -0.21 -7.76
C ILE A 66 16.44 -0.26 -9.20
N SER A 67 17.61 -0.86 -9.41
CA SER A 67 18.22 -1.00 -10.76
C SER A 67 17.33 -1.84 -11.66
N PHE A 68 16.76 -2.93 -11.15
CA PHE A 68 15.85 -3.80 -11.89
C PHE A 68 14.58 -3.04 -12.31
N ILE A 69 13.96 -2.31 -11.37
CA ILE A 69 12.74 -1.52 -11.66
C ILE A 69 13.05 -0.36 -12.62
N LYS A 70 14.18 0.31 -12.50
CA LYS A 70 14.63 1.33 -13.48
C LYS A 70 14.71 0.77 -14.89
N GLY A 71 15.19 -0.47 -15.03
CA GLY A 71 15.21 -1.17 -16.31
C GLY A 71 13.81 -1.40 -16.88
N LEU A 72 12.84 -1.79 -16.05
CA LEU A 72 11.45 -1.96 -16.47
C LEU A 72 10.80 -0.62 -16.84
N VAL A 73 11.02 0.42 -16.03
CA VAL A 73 10.52 1.79 -16.28
C VAL A 73 10.98 2.27 -17.66
N ALA A 74 12.27 2.12 -17.97
CA ALA A 74 12.81 2.52 -19.27
C ALA A 74 12.29 1.64 -20.42
N LYS A 75 12.23 0.33 -20.21
CA LYS A 75 11.82 -0.63 -21.26
C LYS A 75 10.37 -0.46 -21.70
N TYR A 76 9.47 -0.14 -20.76
CA TYR A 76 8.03 -0.06 -21.00
C TYR A 76 7.49 1.38 -20.98
N ASP A 77 8.38 2.37 -20.97
CA ASP A 77 8.05 3.81 -21.04
C ASP A 77 7.10 4.30 -19.94
N PHE A 78 7.32 3.83 -18.70
CA PHE A 78 6.62 4.38 -17.54
C PHE A 78 7.10 5.81 -17.27
N ASN A 79 6.16 6.76 -17.24
CA ASN A 79 6.47 8.19 -17.07
C ASN A 79 5.61 8.87 -15.98
N ALA A 80 4.85 8.09 -15.20
CA ALA A 80 4.16 8.58 -14.02
C ALA A 80 5.17 9.02 -12.94
N ARG A 81 4.80 10.04 -12.18
CA ARG A 81 5.56 10.53 -11.02
C ARG A 81 4.88 10.21 -9.69
N HIS A 82 3.73 9.57 -9.71
CA HIS A 82 2.99 9.15 -8.53
C HIS A 82 2.86 7.65 -8.53
N ALA A 83 3.12 7.03 -7.39
CA ALA A 83 3.09 5.59 -7.24
C ALA A 83 2.10 5.15 -6.14
N VAL A 84 1.47 4.02 -6.38
CA VAL A 84 0.75 3.23 -5.37
C VAL A 84 1.41 1.86 -5.33
N PHE A 85 1.78 1.40 -4.14
CA PHE A 85 2.29 0.06 -3.93
C PHE A 85 1.23 -0.82 -3.30
N THR A 86 1.38 -2.14 -3.46
CA THR A 86 0.59 -3.11 -2.70
C THR A 86 1.48 -3.93 -1.79
N VAL A 87 0.91 -4.30 -0.64
CA VAL A 87 1.49 -5.27 0.29
C VAL A 87 0.49 -6.39 0.53
N GLY A 88 0.97 -7.61 0.64
CA GLY A 88 0.11 -8.78 0.79
C GLY A 88 0.81 -9.95 1.45
N GLY A 89 0.13 -11.11 1.49
CA GLY A 89 0.66 -12.32 2.07
C GLY A 89 1.09 -12.15 3.53
N ARG A 90 2.33 -12.51 3.85
CA ARG A 90 2.89 -12.44 5.21
C ARG A 90 3.23 -11.02 5.67
N ASN A 91 3.27 -10.08 4.74
CA ASN A 91 3.64 -8.69 4.99
C ASN A 91 2.44 -7.78 5.27
N ALA A 92 1.24 -8.35 5.26
CA ALA A 92 0.01 -7.65 5.59
C ALA A 92 -0.78 -8.42 6.64
N PHE A 93 -1.04 -7.78 7.76
CA PHE A 93 -1.98 -8.26 8.77
C PHE A 93 -3.27 -7.46 8.64
N VAL A 94 -4.39 -8.16 8.55
CA VAL A 94 -5.72 -7.56 8.41
C VAL A 94 -6.63 -8.17 9.46
N ARG A 95 -7.33 -7.34 10.21
CA ARG A 95 -8.26 -7.78 11.25
C ARG A 95 -9.45 -6.85 11.34
N GLU A 96 -10.62 -7.44 11.55
CA GLU A 96 -11.83 -6.75 11.95
C GLU A 96 -11.88 -6.63 13.47
N ILE A 97 -12.18 -5.42 13.95
CA ILE A 97 -12.42 -5.13 15.36
C ILE A 97 -13.69 -4.28 15.49
N ASP A 98 -14.44 -4.48 16.56
CA ASP A 98 -15.62 -3.68 16.88
C ASP A 98 -15.26 -2.57 17.86
N MET A 99 -15.62 -1.34 17.53
CA MET A 99 -15.32 -0.17 18.35
C MET A 99 -16.58 0.66 18.63
N PRO A 100 -16.63 1.37 19.75
CA PRO A 100 -17.67 2.39 19.97
C PRO A 100 -17.65 3.41 18.83
N GLU A 101 -18.81 4.02 18.56
CA GLU A 101 -18.88 5.11 17.59
C GLU A 101 -18.06 6.31 18.05
N MET A 102 -17.17 6.78 17.20
CA MET A 102 -16.32 7.95 17.44
C MET A 102 -15.88 8.60 16.13
N PRO A 103 -15.37 9.85 16.13
CA PRO A 103 -14.80 10.48 14.95
C PRO A 103 -13.63 9.67 14.36
N ASP A 104 -13.40 9.72 13.05
CA ASP A 104 -12.37 8.94 12.36
C ASP A 104 -10.95 9.17 12.90
N GLU A 105 -10.62 10.40 13.24
CA GLU A 105 -9.29 10.72 13.79
C GLU A 105 -9.09 10.13 15.20
N GLU A 106 -10.14 10.13 16.04
CA GLU A 106 -10.12 9.53 17.35
C GLU A 106 -10.02 8.01 17.26
N MET A 107 -10.79 7.38 16.35
CA MET A 107 -10.73 5.95 16.07
C MET A 107 -9.31 5.54 15.66
N LYS A 108 -8.67 6.28 14.72
CA LYS A 108 -7.31 5.98 14.29
C LYS A 108 -6.28 6.10 15.42
N GLN A 109 -6.41 7.10 16.28
CA GLN A 109 -5.54 7.26 17.43
C GLN A 109 -5.73 6.13 18.44
N SER A 110 -6.98 5.74 18.74
CA SER A 110 -7.31 4.63 19.63
C SER A 110 -6.75 3.30 19.10
N VAL A 111 -6.97 3.01 17.79
CA VAL A 111 -6.42 1.82 17.16
C VAL A 111 -4.89 1.80 17.22
N ALA A 112 -4.24 2.93 16.93
CA ALA A 112 -2.79 3.01 16.97
C ALA A 112 -2.23 2.77 18.37
N TRP A 113 -2.91 3.29 19.41
CA TRP A 113 -2.53 3.12 20.81
C TRP A 113 -2.66 1.67 21.27
N ASP A 114 -3.78 1.02 20.94
CA ASP A 114 -4.11 -0.35 21.38
C ASP A 114 -3.65 -1.43 20.38
N SER A 115 -2.97 -1.05 19.29
CA SER A 115 -2.62 -1.95 18.19
C SER A 115 -1.87 -3.20 18.63
N SER A 116 -1.03 -3.12 19.66
CA SER A 116 -0.27 -4.26 20.19
C SER A 116 -1.15 -5.39 20.76
N GLN A 117 -2.42 -5.10 21.08
CA GLN A 117 -3.37 -6.13 21.53
C GLN A 117 -3.95 -6.94 20.36
N TYR A 118 -3.87 -6.41 19.14
CA TYR A 118 -4.51 -6.98 17.97
C TYR A 118 -3.50 -7.53 16.96
N VAL A 119 -2.33 -6.89 16.87
CA VAL A 119 -1.31 -7.14 15.84
C VAL A 119 -0.27 -8.14 16.35
N PRO A 120 0.05 -9.23 15.59
CA PRO A 120 0.97 -10.26 16.04
C PRO A 120 2.46 -9.91 15.80
N TYR A 121 2.78 -8.64 15.70
CA TYR A 121 4.15 -8.14 15.55
C TYR A 121 4.64 -7.51 16.86
N GLU A 122 5.95 -7.44 17.05
CA GLU A 122 6.55 -6.75 18.18
C GLU A 122 6.20 -5.25 18.13
N ALA A 123 5.92 -4.66 19.29
CA ALA A 123 5.59 -3.24 19.38
C ALA A 123 6.67 -2.38 18.71
N ASP A 124 6.25 -1.30 18.07
CA ASP A 124 7.12 -0.36 17.33
C ASP A 124 7.82 -0.91 16.09
N THR A 125 7.56 -2.16 15.66
CA THR A 125 8.17 -2.76 14.45
C THR A 125 7.26 -2.72 13.22
N TYR A 126 6.06 -2.16 13.32
CA TYR A 126 5.08 -2.11 12.23
C TYR A 126 4.43 -0.73 12.10
N TYR A 127 3.88 -0.48 10.93
CA TYR A 127 2.90 0.58 10.70
C TYR A 127 1.50 0.02 10.79
N VAL A 128 0.57 0.81 11.30
CA VAL A 128 -0.85 0.47 11.41
C VAL A 128 -1.71 1.58 10.85
N ASP A 129 -2.79 1.21 10.17
CA ASP A 129 -3.87 2.11 9.77
C ASP A 129 -5.22 1.40 9.98
N SER A 130 -6.29 2.18 9.96
CA SER A 130 -7.64 1.66 10.18
C SER A 130 -8.69 2.46 9.44
N ALA A 131 -9.77 1.79 9.08
CA ALA A 131 -10.91 2.40 8.44
C ALA A 131 -12.22 1.77 8.92
N LYS A 132 -13.24 2.59 9.11
CA LYS A 132 -14.61 2.10 9.35
C LYS A 132 -15.11 1.38 8.11
N PHE A 133 -15.84 0.30 8.29
CA PHE A 133 -16.50 -0.41 7.20
C PHE A 133 -17.80 -1.07 7.68
N GLY A 134 -18.67 -1.40 6.73
CA GLY A 134 -19.93 -2.09 7.05
C GLY A 134 -20.94 -1.25 7.86
N ALA A 135 -21.99 -1.91 8.29
CA ALA A 135 -23.03 -1.35 9.15
C ALA A 135 -22.69 -1.59 10.62
N TYR A 136 -23.30 -0.81 11.51
CA TYR A 136 -23.20 -1.04 12.95
C TYR A 136 -23.67 -2.45 13.32
N THR A 137 -23.02 -3.04 14.31
CA THR A 137 -23.44 -4.32 14.90
C THR A 137 -24.78 -4.18 15.63
N ASN A 138 -25.40 -5.30 15.98
CA ASN A 138 -26.62 -5.31 16.78
C ASN A 138 -26.46 -4.67 18.19
N GLU A 139 -25.21 -4.57 18.65
CA GLU A 139 -24.85 -3.93 19.93
C GLU A 139 -24.54 -2.43 19.76
N GLY A 140 -24.66 -1.90 18.54
CA GLY A 140 -24.40 -0.50 18.23
C GLY A 140 -22.90 -0.18 18.10
N LEU A 141 -22.03 -1.18 17.91
CA LEU A 141 -20.62 -0.97 17.67
C LEU A 141 -20.34 -0.78 16.16
N GLN A 142 -19.33 0.01 15.86
CA GLN A 142 -18.85 0.25 14.49
C GLN A 142 -17.75 -0.75 14.14
N PRO A 143 -17.94 -1.61 13.12
CA PRO A 143 -16.86 -2.43 12.61
C PRO A 143 -15.73 -1.57 12.01
N VAL A 144 -14.51 -1.89 12.37
CA VAL A 144 -13.29 -1.21 11.92
C VAL A 144 -12.32 -2.24 11.37
N LEU A 145 -11.85 -2.01 10.16
CA LEU A 145 -10.79 -2.80 9.56
C LEU A 145 -9.45 -2.22 9.99
N LEU A 146 -8.69 -3.01 10.76
CA LEU A 146 -7.32 -2.72 11.14
C LEU A 146 -6.39 -3.41 10.16
N VAL A 147 -5.40 -2.68 9.65
CA VAL A 147 -4.33 -3.21 8.81
C VAL A 147 -2.98 -2.86 9.40
N ALA A 148 -2.04 -3.80 9.37
CA ALA A 148 -0.68 -3.56 9.82
C ALA A 148 0.33 -4.22 8.87
N SER A 149 1.50 -3.61 8.73
CA SER A 149 2.61 -4.14 7.94
C SER A 149 3.94 -3.84 8.64
N PRO A 150 4.93 -4.75 8.59
CA PRO A 150 6.26 -4.50 9.13
C PRO A 150 6.88 -3.22 8.56
N LYS A 151 7.56 -2.45 9.40
CA LYS A 151 8.21 -1.19 8.98
C LYS A 151 9.22 -1.43 7.87
N ASP A 152 10.04 -2.47 7.98
CA ASP A 152 11.05 -2.81 6.98
C ASP A 152 10.47 -3.00 5.57
N VAL A 153 9.25 -3.56 5.47
CA VAL A 153 8.55 -3.72 4.19
C VAL A 153 8.16 -2.36 3.64
N ILE A 154 7.47 -1.56 4.44
CA ILE A 154 6.98 -0.24 4.02
C ILE A 154 8.14 0.70 3.68
N ASP A 155 9.16 0.75 4.55
CA ASP A 155 10.32 1.62 4.38
C ASP A 155 11.11 1.25 3.12
N SER A 156 11.24 -0.05 2.78
CA SER A 156 11.88 -0.47 1.53
C SER A 156 11.10 -0.05 0.29
N LEU A 157 9.77 -0.04 0.33
CA LEU A 157 8.94 0.47 -0.78
C LEU A 157 9.09 1.99 -0.94
N LEU A 158 9.18 2.72 0.17
CA LEU A 158 9.40 4.16 0.14
C LEU A 158 10.80 4.50 -0.39
N GLU A 159 11.83 3.76 0.02
CA GLU A 159 13.20 3.90 -0.51
C GLU A 159 13.24 3.67 -2.03
N ILE A 160 12.60 2.62 -2.52
CA ILE A 160 12.47 2.35 -3.96
C ILE A 160 11.76 3.51 -4.66
N SER A 161 10.67 4.00 -4.10
CA SER A 161 9.90 5.11 -4.66
C SER A 161 10.76 6.38 -4.80
N ASP A 162 11.46 6.75 -3.75
CA ASP A 162 12.33 7.93 -3.72
C ASP A 162 13.47 7.81 -4.73
N ALA A 163 14.11 6.65 -4.83
CA ALA A 163 15.19 6.39 -5.79
C ALA A 163 14.74 6.43 -7.27
N LEU A 164 13.44 6.23 -7.51
CA LEU A 164 12.80 6.35 -8.82
C LEU A 164 12.21 7.74 -9.08
N ALA A 165 12.40 8.68 -8.15
CA ALA A 165 11.79 10.01 -8.15
C ALA A 165 10.25 9.95 -8.27
N TRP A 166 9.64 8.95 -7.66
CA TRP A 166 8.19 8.83 -7.52
C TRP A 166 7.71 9.42 -6.20
N HIS A 167 6.49 9.93 -6.21
CA HIS A 167 5.77 10.31 -5.00
C HIS A 167 4.81 9.19 -4.64
N THR A 168 5.05 8.49 -3.53
CA THR A 168 4.12 7.48 -3.03
C THR A 168 2.85 8.17 -2.53
N ILE A 169 1.72 7.90 -3.19
CA ILE A 169 0.41 8.42 -2.81
C ILE A 169 -0.44 7.43 -2.02
N GLY A 170 0.03 6.19 -1.90
CA GLY A 170 -0.60 5.17 -1.08
C GLY A 170 0.16 3.86 -1.11
N ILE A 171 0.00 3.10 -0.04
CA ILE A 171 0.36 1.69 0.04
C ILE A 171 -0.91 0.97 0.46
N ASP A 172 -1.41 0.07 -0.38
CA ASP A 172 -2.69 -0.61 -0.18
C ASP A 172 -2.48 -2.10 0.11
N ILE A 173 -3.51 -2.76 0.58
CA ILE A 173 -3.51 -4.20 0.78
C ILE A 173 -3.89 -4.88 -0.55
N GLU A 174 -3.07 -5.84 -1.01
CA GLU A 174 -3.25 -6.55 -2.27
C GLU A 174 -4.68 -7.08 -2.45
N VAL A 175 -5.21 -7.76 -1.44
CA VAL A 175 -6.57 -8.35 -1.47
C VAL A 175 -7.64 -7.28 -1.59
N LEU A 176 -7.50 -6.15 -0.90
CA LEU A 176 -8.47 -5.05 -0.95
C LEU A 176 -8.41 -4.33 -2.30
N SER A 177 -7.22 -4.15 -2.85
CA SER A 177 -7.02 -3.61 -4.20
C SER A 177 -7.69 -4.50 -5.25
N ALA A 178 -7.49 -5.82 -5.18
CA ALA A 178 -8.11 -6.78 -6.07
C ALA A 178 -9.64 -6.78 -5.93
N TYR A 179 -10.16 -6.77 -4.69
CA TYR A 179 -11.60 -6.74 -4.43
C TYR A 179 -12.30 -5.55 -5.07
N ARG A 180 -11.68 -4.36 -5.06
CA ARG A 180 -12.25 -3.14 -5.69
C ARG A 180 -12.37 -3.22 -7.21
N THR A 181 -11.72 -4.19 -7.86
CA THR A 181 -11.83 -4.41 -9.31
C THR A 181 -12.95 -5.36 -9.70
N LEU A 182 -13.57 -6.04 -8.74
CA LEU A 182 -14.69 -6.93 -9.01
C LEU A 182 -15.93 -6.13 -9.40
N PRO A 183 -16.71 -6.58 -10.39
CA PRO A 183 -17.98 -5.96 -10.71
C PRO A 183 -18.94 -6.13 -9.52
N THR A 184 -19.56 -5.02 -9.11
CA THR A 184 -20.64 -4.95 -8.10
C THR A 184 -21.98 -5.22 -8.75
#